data_0ea4f7e241e41ee0b4c675e4018ec2ea
#
_entry.id   0ea4f7e241e41ee0b4c675e4018ec2ea
#
_cell.length_a   1.000
_cell.length_b   1.000
_cell.length_c   1.000
_cell.angle_alpha   90.00
_cell.angle_beta   90.00
_cell.angle_gamma   90.00
#
_symmetry.space_group_name_H-M   'P 1'
#
loop_
_entity.id
_entity.type
_entity.pdbx_description
1 polymer ?
#
loop_
_entity_poly.entity_id
_entity_poly.type
_entity_poly.pdbx_seq_one_letter_code
_entity_poly.pdbx_strand_id
1 'polypeptide(L)'
;MVMTKKVIFICGASHSGSTLLGLILGSHSACFYAGEVNKIQFLNIKKEHEDKSCKICGRSCPIWGNFILDKEFGLYKQLSKLTNKPIIIDSTKKIAWLKKQSNKLEIYQSKYLIYILRDGRAVINSQLRKYKDSDPEELIEKWIKHIKSTDDFYYNFSGKKIQIHYEALSSKPEDIIKKLCNFLEISYEKSMSQYYLHEHHPLGGNTGTHYLIIKAQKDNKKIDSPIQLSERNKYYYLDHPLEIRLDLRWKKELSEKIIKIFEKKAGKLNKSFRWND
;
A
#
# COMPACT_ATOMS: atom_id res chain seq x y z
N MET A 1 16.51 21.41 -10.59
CA MET A 1 16.41 19.94 -10.53
C MET A 1 15.76 19.58 -9.20
N VAL A 2 14.61 18.88 -9.20
CA VAL A 2 13.95 18.49 -7.94
C VAL A 2 14.74 17.39 -7.27
N MET A 3 15.11 17.63 -6.00
CA MET A 3 15.77 16.63 -5.15
C MET A 3 14.77 16.00 -4.20
N THR A 4 14.94 14.71 -3.91
CA THR A 4 14.13 14.03 -2.91
C THR A 4 14.30 14.69 -1.55
N LYS A 5 13.24 15.30 -1.04
CA LYS A 5 13.22 15.93 0.29
C LYS A 5 12.73 14.95 1.37
N LYS A 6 11.74 14.14 1.03
CA LYS A 6 11.08 13.21 1.97
C LYS A 6 10.90 11.83 1.35
N VAL A 7 11.10 10.80 2.15
CA VAL A 7 10.73 9.43 1.82
C VAL A 7 9.74 8.92 2.86
N ILE A 8 8.57 8.50 2.40
CA ILE A 8 7.48 8.00 3.24
C ILE A 8 7.40 6.50 3.06
N PHE A 9 7.65 5.76 4.11
CA PHE A 9 7.45 4.32 4.15
C PHE A 9 6.07 4.01 4.73
N ILE A 10 5.32 3.12 4.07
CA ILE A 10 4.05 2.59 4.59
C ILE A 10 4.26 1.12 4.92
N CYS A 11 4.25 0.79 6.21
CA CYS A 11 4.31 -0.59 6.69
C CYS A 11 2.94 -1.07 7.22
N GLY A 12 2.84 -2.36 7.47
CA GLY A 12 1.63 -3.03 7.96
C GLY A 12 1.46 -4.41 7.35
N ALA A 13 0.44 -5.13 7.75
CA ALA A 13 0.14 -6.44 7.17
C ALA A 13 -0.23 -6.34 5.68
N SER A 14 0.00 -7.40 4.92
CA SER A 14 -0.63 -7.54 3.61
C SER A 14 -2.15 -7.44 3.79
N HIS A 15 -2.83 -6.82 2.84
CA HIS A 15 -4.29 -6.57 2.92
C HIS A 15 -4.75 -5.57 4.01
N SER A 16 -3.86 -4.74 4.54
CA SER A 16 -4.20 -3.70 5.53
C SER A 16 -4.67 -2.37 4.93
N GLY A 17 -4.78 -2.25 3.59
CA GLY A 17 -5.17 -0.98 2.94
C GLY A 17 -4.01 -0.08 2.54
N SER A 18 -2.76 -0.54 2.65
CA SER A 18 -1.56 0.25 2.30
C SER A 18 -1.53 0.73 0.84
N THR A 19 -2.15 0.00 -0.10
CA THR A 19 -2.29 0.46 -1.50
C THR A 19 -3.23 1.65 -1.59
N LEU A 20 -4.38 1.60 -0.92
CA LEU A 20 -5.33 2.71 -0.87
C LEU A 20 -4.67 3.96 -0.27
N LEU A 21 -4.03 3.82 0.89
CA LEU A 21 -3.31 4.91 1.53
C LEU A 21 -2.22 5.49 0.62
N GLY A 22 -1.45 4.62 -0.04
CA GLY A 22 -0.40 5.05 -0.97
C GLY A 22 -0.95 5.84 -2.16
N LEU A 23 -2.09 5.42 -2.73
CA LEU A 23 -2.75 6.14 -3.81
C LEU A 23 -3.30 7.50 -3.34
N ILE A 24 -3.95 7.55 -2.17
CA ILE A 24 -4.43 8.80 -1.59
C ILE A 24 -3.28 9.81 -1.41
N LEU A 25 -2.19 9.39 -0.77
CA LEU A 25 -1.03 10.26 -0.58
C LEU A 25 -0.31 10.59 -1.89
N GLY A 26 -0.26 9.64 -2.82
CA GLY A 26 0.30 9.84 -4.17
C GLY A 26 -0.51 10.76 -5.06
N SER A 27 -1.75 11.08 -4.67
CA SER A 27 -2.60 12.07 -5.35
C SER A 27 -2.24 13.51 -4.99
N HIS A 28 -1.44 13.74 -3.96
CA HIS A 28 -0.93 15.05 -3.62
C HIS A 28 0.08 15.55 -4.66
N SER A 29 0.00 16.85 -5.01
CA SER A 29 0.80 17.46 -6.09
C SER A 29 2.31 17.30 -5.93
N ALA A 30 2.83 17.22 -4.71
CA ALA A 30 4.27 17.05 -4.41
C ALA A 30 4.69 15.58 -4.23
N CYS A 31 3.78 14.61 -4.29
CA CYS A 31 4.05 13.21 -3.95
C CYS A 31 4.07 12.30 -5.19
N PHE A 32 4.90 11.25 -5.13
CA PHE A 32 4.86 10.13 -6.06
C PHE A 32 4.73 8.81 -5.28
N TYR A 33 3.66 8.08 -5.53
CA TYR A 33 3.45 6.74 -4.98
C TYR A 33 4.09 5.69 -5.89
N ALA A 34 5.20 5.14 -5.45
CA ALA A 34 5.98 4.16 -6.19
C ALA A 34 5.46 2.71 -6.05
N GLY A 35 4.54 2.45 -5.12
CA GLY A 35 3.99 1.11 -4.88
C GLY A 35 4.86 0.27 -3.95
N GLU A 36 4.95 -1.03 -4.23
CA GLU A 36 5.81 -1.98 -3.52
C GLU A 36 7.18 -2.04 -4.21
N VAL A 37 8.04 -1.07 -3.91
CA VAL A 37 9.25 -0.78 -4.69
C VAL A 37 10.30 -1.89 -4.62
N ASN A 38 10.24 -2.78 -3.64
CA ASN A 38 11.10 -3.97 -3.62
C ASN A 38 10.93 -4.86 -4.86
N LYS A 39 9.85 -4.68 -5.63
CA LYS A 39 9.60 -5.40 -6.89
C LYS A 39 10.44 -4.91 -8.05
N ILE A 40 11.18 -3.83 -7.89
CA ILE A 40 12.11 -3.29 -8.89
C ILE A 40 13.13 -4.35 -9.38
N GLN A 41 13.50 -5.28 -8.51
CA GLN A 41 14.40 -6.40 -8.86
C GLN A 41 13.81 -7.36 -9.90
N PHE A 42 12.52 -7.26 -10.19
CA PHE A 42 11.79 -8.07 -11.17
C PHE A 42 11.33 -7.25 -12.38
N LEU A 43 11.80 -6.02 -12.53
CA LEU A 43 11.53 -5.21 -13.72
C LEU A 43 12.37 -5.70 -14.90
N ASN A 44 11.74 -5.79 -16.08
CA ASN A 44 12.40 -6.07 -17.36
C ASN A 44 13.22 -7.37 -17.36
N ILE A 45 12.84 -8.35 -16.54
CA ILE A 45 13.46 -9.68 -16.59
C ILE A 45 12.86 -10.49 -17.74
N LYS A 46 13.69 -11.34 -18.36
CA LYS A 46 13.30 -12.16 -19.53
C LYS A 46 12.26 -13.25 -19.21
N LYS A 47 12.08 -13.59 -17.94
CA LYS A 47 11.12 -14.61 -17.50
C LYS A 47 9.73 -13.98 -17.32
N GLU A 48 8.81 -14.23 -18.24
CA GLU A 48 7.47 -13.63 -18.26
C GLU A 48 6.69 -13.75 -16.95
N HIS A 49 6.76 -14.90 -16.27
CA HIS A 49 6.02 -15.13 -15.02
C HIS A 49 6.57 -14.36 -13.81
N GLU A 50 7.82 -13.93 -13.87
CA GLU A 50 8.48 -13.17 -12.80
C GLU A 50 8.53 -11.68 -13.09
N ASP A 51 8.39 -11.28 -14.36
CA ASP A 51 8.44 -9.89 -14.76
C ASP A 51 7.35 -9.05 -14.07
N LYS A 52 7.76 -7.95 -13.53
CA LYS A 52 6.87 -6.98 -12.90
C LYS A 52 6.86 -5.69 -13.72
N SER A 53 5.70 -5.10 -13.82
CA SER A 53 5.49 -3.85 -14.52
C SER A 53 4.61 -2.92 -13.70
N CYS A 54 4.43 -1.70 -14.17
CA CYS A 54 3.45 -0.79 -13.62
C CYS A 54 2.07 -1.43 -13.56
N LYS A 55 1.37 -1.27 -12.44
CA LYS A 55 0.03 -1.85 -12.29
C LYS A 55 -1.04 -1.14 -13.10
N ILE A 56 -0.81 0.08 -13.54
CA ILE A 56 -1.77 0.86 -14.35
C ILE A 56 -1.42 0.78 -15.84
N CYS A 57 -0.18 1.11 -16.23
CA CYS A 57 0.23 1.26 -17.62
C CYS A 57 0.90 0.00 -18.21
N GLY A 58 1.18 -1.03 -17.41
CA GLY A 58 1.94 -2.18 -17.89
C GLY A 58 3.39 -1.86 -18.22
N ARG A 59 3.91 -2.52 -19.26
CA ARG A 59 5.31 -2.40 -19.69
C ARG A 59 5.62 -1.06 -20.37
N SER A 60 4.65 -0.42 -20.99
CA SER A 60 4.80 0.91 -21.64
C SER A 60 4.77 2.09 -20.67
N CYS A 61 4.87 1.83 -19.36
CA CYS A 61 4.86 2.87 -18.34
C CYS A 61 6.00 3.88 -18.52
N PRO A 62 5.72 5.20 -18.54
CA PRO A 62 6.76 6.23 -18.71
C PRO A 62 7.77 6.24 -17.55
N ILE A 63 7.40 5.72 -16.38
CA ILE A 63 8.27 5.67 -15.20
C ILE A 63 9.07 4.36 -15.14
N TRP A 64 8.41 3.22 -15.36
CA TRP A 64 8.99 1.90 -15.10
C TRP A 64 9.40 1.13 -16.35
N GLY A 65 8.88 1.50 -17.54
CA GLY A 65 9.12 0.74 -18.78
C GLY A 65 10.60 0.59 -19.12
N ASN A 66 11.36 1.66 -18.98
CA ASN A 66 12.80 1.69 -19.23
C ASN A 66 13.61 2.00 -17.98
N PHE A 67 13.05 1.74 -16.79
CA PHE A 67 13.73 2.07 -15.55
C PHE A 67 14.90 1.11 -15.30
N ILE A 68 16.10 1.68 -15.16
CA ILE A 68 17.31 0.98 -14.74
C ILE A 68 17.79 1.65 -13.45
N LEU A 69 17.94 0.85 -12.40
CA LEU A 69 18.38 1.37 -11.11
C LEU A 69 19.88 1.74 -11.17
N ASP A 70 20.14 3.02 -11.06
CA ASP A 70 21.47 3.54 -10.76
C ASP A 70 21.72 3.41 -9.25
N LYS A 71 22.65 2.53 -8.88
CA LYS A 71 22.97 2.23 -7.47
C LYS A 71 23.72 3.37 -6.78
N GLU A 72 24.48 4.17 -7.52
CA GLU A 72 25.24 5.30 -6.99
C GLU A 72 24.36 6.51 -6.75
N PHE A 73 23.49 6.82 -7.70
CA PHE A 73 22.53 7.92 -7.56
C PHE A 73 21.45 7.64 -6.52
N GLY A 74 21.09 6.39 -6.31
CA GLY A 74 20.11 5.94 -5.34
C GLY A 74 18.66 6.00 -5.84
N LEU A 75 17.89 5.01 -5.39
CA LEU A 75 16.54 4.72 -5.88
C LEU A 75 15.57 5.91 -5.78
N TYR A 76 15.43 6.48 -4.59
CA TYR A 76 14.43 7.53 -4.36
C TYR A 76 14.81 8.86 -5.01
N LYS A 77 16.09 9.16 -5.11
CA LYS A 77 16.59 10.32 -5.87
C LYS A 77 16.26 10.17 -7.36
N GLN A 78 16.51 8.98 -7.91
CA GLN A 78 16.22 8.69 -9.31
C GLN A 78 14.73 8.81 -9.60
N LEU A 79 13.86 8.28 -8.73
CA LEU A 79 12.41 8.43 -8.85
C LEU A 79 11.97 9.89 -8.74
N SER A 80 12.52 10.64 -7.79
CA SER A 80 12.22 12.06 -7.62
C SER A 80 12.57 12.87 -8.86
N LYS A 81 13.76 12.62 -9.43
CA LYS A 81 14.20 13.26 -10.68
C LYS A 81 13.28 12.92 -11.84
N LEU A 82 12.95 11.64 -11.99
CA LEU A 82 12.15 11.14 -13.11
C LEU A 82 10.69 11.65 -13.07
N THR A 83 10.13 11.75 -11.88
CA THR A 83 8.73 12.18 -11.68
C THR A 83 8.56 13.66 -11.40
N ASN A 84 9.66 14.38 -11.20
CA ASN A 84 9.67 15.77 -10.74
C ASN A 84 8.90 15.98 -9.41
N LYS A 85 8.89 14.96 -8.52
CA LYS A 85 8.21 14.99 -7.22
C LYS A 85 9.23 14.90 -6.08
N PRO A 86 9.22 15.85 -5.11
CA PRO A 86 10.17 15.85 -4.00
C PRO A 86 9.89 14.81 -2.91
N ILE A 87 8.72 14.18 -2.93
CA ILE A 87 8.27 13.23 -1.91
C ILE A 87 7.95 11.88 -2.56
N ILE A 88 8.67 10.85 -2.14
CA ILE A 88 8.49 9.49 -2.67
C ILE A 88 7.87 8.60 -1.61
N ILE A 89 6.86 7.81 -1.99
CA ILE A 89 6.11 6.93 -1.10
C ILE A 89 6.35 5.47 -1.52
N ASP A 90 6.85 4.66 -0.57
CA ASP A 90 7.11 3.23 -0.72
C ASP A 90 6.23 2.43 0.25
N SER A 91 5.34 1.58 -0.26
CA SER A 91 4.47 0.72 0.53
C SER A 91 4.93 -0.75 0.57
N THR A 92 6.21 -0.99 0.40
CA THR A 92 6.80 -2.33 0.54
C THR A 92 6.56 -2.89 1.94
N LYS A 93 6.11 -4.15 2.00
CA LYS A 93 5.81 -4.83 3.28
C LYS A 93 6.94 -5.74 3.77
N LYS A 94 8.05 -5.86 3.01
CA LYS A 94 9.24 -6.60 3.43
C LYS A 94 10.08 -5.74 4.38
N ILE A 95 10.04 -6.05 5.67
CA ILE A 95 10.72 -5.27 6.71
C ILE A 95 12.23 -5.16 6.45
N ALA A 96 12.88 -6.22 6.00
CA ALA A 96 14.30 -6.17 5.63
C ALA A 96 14.60 -5.14 4.52
N TRP A 97 13.69 -4.99 3.55
CA TRP A 97 13.79 -3.94 2.53
C TRP A 97 13.66 -2.56 3.15
N LEU A 98 12.64 -2.33 3.97
CA LEU A 98 12.41 -1.03 4.61
C LEU A 98 13.59 -0.63 5.50
N LYS A 99 14.11 -1.54 6.32
CA LYS A 99 15.33 -1.33 7.12
C LYS A 99 16.51 -0.93 6.21
N LYS A 100 16.77 -1.69 5.16
CA LYS A 100 17.86 -1.41 4.21
C LYS A 100 17.70 -0.04 3.55
N GLN A 101 16.50 0.30 3.07
CA GLN A 101 16.28 1.57 2.37
C GLN A 101 16.33 2.77 3.32
N SER A 102 15.71 2.66 4.51
CA SER A 102 15.72 3.75 5.48
C SER A 102 17.13 4.10 5.99
N ASN A 103 18.02 3.09 6.05
CA ASN A 103 19.42 3.31 6.45
C ASN A 103 20.30 3.89 5.33
N LYS A 104 19.83 3.81 4.07
CA LYS A 104 20.55 4.38 2.91
C LYS A 104 20.19 5.84 2.64
N LEU A 105 19.17 6.37 3.31
CA LEU A 105 18.76 7.76 3.12
C LEU A 105 19.84 8.68 3.65
N GLU A 106 20.11 9.72 2.88
CA GLU A 106 21.10 10.73 3.24
C GLU A 106 20.56 11.65 4.34
N ILE A 107 21.48 12.35 5.02
CA ILE A 107 21.18 13.19 6.19
C ILE A 107 20.16 14.30 5.91
N TYR A 108 20.14 14.82 4.67
CA TYR A 108 19.19 15.86 4.26
C TYR A 108 17.82 15.31 3.82
N GLN A 109 17.66 13.99 3.74
CA GLN A 109 16.40 13.34 3.38
C GLN A 109 15.60 12.99 4.63
N SER A 110 14.49 13.68 4.84
CA SER A 110 13.58 13.33 5.95
C SER A 110 12.88 12.01 5.71
N LYS A 111 12.92 11.13 6.70
CA LYS A 111 12.25 9.81 6.64
C LYS A 111 11.05 9.75 7.55
N TYR A 112 9.95 9.30 6.99
CA TYR A 112 8.66 9.15 7.66
C TYR A 112 8.20 7.70 7.56
N LEU A 113 7.55 7.21 8.62
CA LEU A 113 6.95 5.89 8.65
C LEU A 113 5.49 5.99 9.05
N ILE A 114 4.61 5.47 8.18
CA ILE A 114 3.19 5.30 8.49
C ILE A 114 2.93 3.82 8.67
N TYR A 115 2.52 3.43 9.86
CA TYR A 115 2.09 2.07 10.14
C TYR A 115 0.57 2.00 10.04
N ILE A 116 0.09 1.36 8.98
CA ILE A 116 -1.36 1.15 8.81
C ILE A 116 -1.78 -0.13 9.52
N LEU A 117 -2.58 0.04 10.56
CA LEU A 117 -3.20 -1.02 11.35
C LEU A 117 -4.51 -1.44 10.70
N ARG A 118 -4.84 -2.71 10.74
CA ARG A 118 -6.15 -3.25 10.37
C ARG A 118 -6.45 -4.46 11.22
N ASP A 119 -7.71 -4.63 11.63
CA ASP A 119 -8.14 -5.81 12.38
C ASP A 119 -7.61 -7.08 11.72
N GLY A 120 -6.88 -7.89 12.51
CA GLY A 120 -6.26 -9.12 12.02
C GLY A 120 -7.28 -10.10 11.46
N ARG A 121 -8.50 -10.14 11.99
CA ARG A 121 -9.61 -10.96 11.47
C ARG A 121 -9.98 -10.54 10.04
N ALA A 122 -10.02 -9.24 9.77
CA ALA A 122 -10.25 -8.72 8.42
C ALA A 122 -9.10 -9.07 7.46
N VAL A 123 -7.86 -9.04 7.95
CA VAL A 123 -6.68 -9.45 7.17
C VAL A 123 -6.75 -10.93 6.82
N ILE A 124 -7.03 -11.80 7.80
CA ILE A 124 -7.15 -13.26 7.59
C ILE A 124 -8.28 -13.57 6.60
N ASN A 125 -9.46 -12.95 6.78
CA ASN A 125 -10.57 -13.11 5.84
C ASN A 125 -10.15 -12.77 4.39
N SER A 126 -9.46 -11.65 4.20
CA SER A 126 -8.99 -11.24 2.89
C SER A 126 -7.95 -12.20 2.29
N GLN A 127 -7.11 -12.82 3.14
CA GLN A 127 -6.13 -13.82 2.70
C GLN A 127 -6.81 -15.14 2.31
N LEU A 128 -7.76 -15.64 3.11
CA LEU A 128 -8.54 -16.85 2.80
C LEU A 128 -9.30 -16.71 1.49
N ARG A 129 -9.88 -15.55 1.23
CA ARG A 129 -10.51 -15.26 -0.07
C ARG A 129 -9.52 -15.32 -1.23
N LYS A 130 -8.26 -14.97 -0.99
CA LYS A 130 -7.20 -14.98 -2.02
C LYS A 130 -6.60 -16.36 -2.21
N TYR A 131 -6.41 -17.08 -1.16
CA TYR A 131 -5.72 -18.36 -1.14
C TYR A 131 -6.69 -19.41 -0.55
N LYS A 132 -7.61 -19.89 -1.40
CA LYS A 132 -8.75 -20.73 -0.97
C LYS A 132 -8.32 -22.02 -0.26
N ASP A 133 -7.17 -22.58 -0.64
CA ASP A 133 -6.66 -23.84 -0.12
C ASP A 133 -5.68 -23.66 1.05
N SER A 134 -5.56 -22.43 1.57
CA SER A 134 -4.65 -22.17 2.69
C SER A 134 -5.27 -22.55 4.03
N ASP A 135 -4.47 -23.15 4.88
CA ASP A 135 -4.86 -23.38 6.27
C ASP A 135 -5.00 -22.07 7.05
N PRO A 136 -6.16 -21.80 7.68
CA PRO A 136 -6.37 -20.60 8.48
C PRO A 136 -5.36 -20.42 9.61
N GLU A 137 -4.94 -21.51 10.27
CA GLU A 137 -3.97 -21.43 11.37
C GLU A 137 -2.61 -20.97 10.89
N GLU A 138 -2.14 -21.49 9.75
CA GLU A 138 -0.89 -21.02 9.15
C GLU A 138 -0.95 -19.53 8.77
N LEU A 139 -2.08 -19.06 8.24
CA LEU A 139 -2.25 -17.65 7.90
C LEU A 139 -2.20 -16.77 9.16
N ILE A 140 -2.82 -17.22 10.25
CA ILE A 140 -2.79 -16.52 11.54
C ILE A 140 -1.35 -16.45 12.07
N GLU A 141 -0.61 -17.56 12.04
CA GLU A 141 0.78 -17.60 12.50
C GLU A 141 1.71 -16.71 11.64
N LYS A 142 1.54 -16.74 10.33
CA LYS A 142 2.24 -15.83 9.40
C LYS A 142 1.93 -14.37 9.72
N TRP A 143 0.67 -14.05 10.01
CA TRP A 143 0.25 -12.72 10.42
C TRP A 143 0.91 -12.30 11.73
N ILE A 144 0.87 -13.14 12.78
CA ILE A 144 1.52 -12.88 14.09
C ILE A 144 3.01 -12.57 13.89
N LYS A 145 3.72 -13.44 13.16
CA LYS A 145 5.16 -13.26 12.89
C LYS A 145 5.44 -11.94 12.17
N HIS A 146 4.62 -11.62 11.16
CA HIS A 146 4.78 -10.39 10.40
C HIS A 146 4.52 -9.16 11.26
N ILE A 147 3.45 -9.16 12.07
CA ILE A 147 3.12 -8.04 12.96
C ILE A 147 4.24 -7.81 13.99
N LYS A 148 4.72 -8.85 14.66
CA LYS A 148 5.85 -8.72 15.61
C LYS A 148 7.09 -8.08 14.96
N SER A 149 7.42 -8.49 13.74
CA SER A 149 8.54 -7.90 12.99
C SER A 149 8.28 -6.45 12.56
N THR A 150 7.01 -6.12 12.27
CA THR A 150 6.62 -4.75 11.90
C THR A 150 6.62 -3.83 13.11
N ASP A 151 6.14 -4.31 14.25
CA ASP A 151 6.18 -3.59 15.53
C ASP A 151 7.63 -3.29 15.94
N ASP A 152 8.52 -4.30 15.88
CA ASP A 152 9.95 -4.10 16.14
C ASP A 152 10.55 -3.02 15.22
N PHE A 153 10.25 -3.08 13.92
CA PHE A 153 10.70 -2.07 12.98
C PHE A 153 10.13 -0.69 13.31
N TYR A 154 8.84 -0.60 13.61
CA TYR A 154 8.19 0.67 13.95
C TYR A 154 8.80 1.30 15.20
N TYR A 155 8.96 0.53 16.28
CA TYR A 155 9.52 1.06 17.53
C TYR A 155 10.95 1.55 17.38
N ASN A 156 11.77 0.84 16.59
CA ASN A 156 13.19 1.16 16.37
C ASN A 156 13.42 2.12 15.18
N PHE A 157 12.37 2.61 14.52
CA PHE A 157 12.53 3.54 13.41
C PHE A 157 12.98 4.91 13.89
N SER A 158 14.09 5.41 13.35
CA SER A 158 14.76 6.66 13.78
C SER A 158 14.20 7.94 13.14
N GLY A 159 13.19 7.84 12.24
CA GLY A 159 12.50 8.98 11.62
C GLY A 159 11.19 9.33 12.34
N LYS A 160 10.45 10.28 11.77
CA LYS A 160 9.09 10.58 12.23
C LYS A 160 8.16 9.39 11.93
N LYS A 161 7.32 9.02 12.88
CA LYS A 161 6.45 7.84 12.73
C LYS A 161 5.06 8.07 13.30
N ILE A 162 4.06 7.46 12.67
CA ILE A 162 2.64 7.54 13.08
C ILE A 162 1.95 6.21 12.81
N GLN A 163 0.97 5.89 13.64
CA GLN A 163 0.03 4.79 13.42
C GLN A 163 -1.34 5.35 13.02
N ILE A 164 -1.99 4.67 12.07
CA ILE A 164 -3.38 4.94 11.69
C ILE A 164 -4.13 3.62 11.49
N HIS A 165 -5.42 3.60 11.78
CA HIS A 165 -6.27 2.47 11.44
C HIS A 165 -6.83 2.60 10.03
N TYR A 166 -6.83 1.49 9.28
CA TYR A 166 -7.50 1.40 7.97
C TYR A 166 -8.98 1.76 8.10
N GLU A 167 -9.61 1.29 9.15
CA GLU A 167 -11.01 1.51 9.42
C GLU A 167 -11.30 3.00 9.66
N ALA A 168 -10.42 3.72 10.37
CA ALA A 168 -10.51 5.17 10.55
C ALA A 168 -10.37 5.90 9.21
N LEU A 169 -9.36 5.52 8.41
CA LEU A 169 -9.16 6.09 7.07
C LEU A 169 -10.39 5.86 6.17
N SER A 170 -11.04 4.71 6.31
CA SER A 170 -12.18 4.35 5.47
C SER A 170 -13.50 4.94 5.95
N SER A 171 -13.64 5.24 7.25
CA SER A 171 -14.85 5.83 7.84
C SER A 171 -14.84 7.37 7.83
N LYS A 172 -13.66 7.96 8.01
CA LYS A 172 -13.44 9.42 8.10
C LYS A 172 -12.24 9.83 7.25
N PRO A 173 -12.29 9.61 5.92
CA PRO A 173 -11.11 9.78 5.07
C PRO A 173 -10.53 11.19 5.13
N GLU A 174 -11.37 12.22 5.10
CA GLU A 174 -10.90 13.60 5.10
C GLU A 174 -10.13 13.96 6.37
N ASP A 175 -10.63 13.57 7.54
CA ASP A 175 -9.97 13.84 8.82
C ASP A 175 -8.60 13.15 8.91
N ILE A 176 -8.54 11.89 8.48
CA ILE A 176 -7.30 11.12 8.51
C ILE A 176 -6.30 11.64 7.48
N ILE A 177 -6.76 12.05 6.29
CA ILE A 177 -5.88 12.66 5.28
C ILE A 177 -5.31 13.98 5.80
N LYS A 178 -6.12 14.86 6.39
CA LYS A 178 -5.67 16.12 7.02
C LYS A 178 -4.64 15.85 8.12
N LYS A 179 -4.92 14.88 9.00
CA LYS A 179 -3.99 14.45 10.05
C LYS A 179 -2.65 13.98 9.46
N LEU A 180 -2.67 13.21 8.39
CA LEU A 180 -1.47 12.74 7.72
C LEU A 180 -0.73 13.88 7.01
N CYS A 181 -1.41 14.81 6.35
CA CYS A 181 -0.78 15.98 5.75
C CYS A 181 -0.04 16.81 6.79
N ASN A 182 -0.66 17.08 7.94
CA ASN A 182 -0.02 17.77 9.06
C ASN A 182 1.21 17.01 9.58
N PHE A 183 1.10 15.70 9.78
CA PHE A 183 2.23 14.86 10.19
C PHE A 183 3.39 14.86 9.17
N LEU A 184 3.06 14.85 7.89
CA LEU A 184 4.02 14.87 6.78
C LEU A 184 4.53 16.28 6.45
N GLU A 185 3.99 17.31 7.10
CA GLU A 185 4.34 18.73 6.84
C GLU A 185 4.14 19.09 5.35
N ILE A 186 2.95 18.77 4.83
CA ILE A 186 2.48 19.13 3.50
C ILE A 186 1.08 19.74 3.60
N SER A 187 0.68 20.52 2.60
CA SER A 187 -0.67 21.07 2.51
C SER A 187 -1.70 19.96 2.28
N TYR A 188 -2.92 20.15 2.79
CA TYR A 188 -4.03 19.29 2.42
C TYR A 188 -4.60 19.71 1.06
N GLU A 189 -4.75 18.76 0.16
CA GLU A 189 -5.42 18.95 -1.14
C GLU A 189 -6.71 18.12 -1.16
N LYS A 190 -7.86 18.78 -1.33
CA LYS A 190 -9.18 18.12 -1.28
C LYS A 190 -9.30 16.98 -2.30
N SER A 191 -8.63 17.11 -3.45
CA SER A 191 -8.62 16.10 -4.51
C SER A 191 -7.98 14.77 -4.12
N MET A 192 -7.19 14.71 -3.02
CA MET A 192 -6.53 13.48 -2.56
C MET A 192 -7.52 12.35 -2.26
N SER A 193 -8.73 12.68 -1.76
CA SER A 193 -9.78 11.68 -1.50
C SER A 193 -10.34 11.06 -2.79
N GLN A 194 -10.19 11.73 -3.91
CA GLN A 194 -10.59 11.28 -5.24
C GLN A 194 -9.41 10.64 -6.00
N TYR A 195 -8.61 9.82 -5.30
CA TYR A 195 -7.38 9.23 -5.82
C TYR A 195 -7.55 8.54 -7.19
N TYR A 196 -8.73 8.05 -7.50
CA TYR A 196 -9.06 7.39 -8.75
C TYR A 196 -9.09 8.33 -9.98
N LEU A 197 -9.11 9.65 -9.77
CA LEU A 197 -9.03 10.66 -10.84
C LEU A 197 -7.59 11.09 -11.15
N HIS A 198 -6.61 10.70 -10.32
CA HIS A 198 -5.21 11.07 -10.48
C HIS A 198 -4.44 10.03 -11.28
N GLU A 199 -3.36 10.48 -11.91
CA GLU A 199 -2.40 9.60 -12.58
C GLU A 199 -1.51 8.90 -11.57
N HIS A 200 -1.37 7.57 -11.73
CA HIS A 200 -0.58 6.73 -10.83
C HIS A 200 0.25 5.70 -11.59
N HIS A 201 1.46 5.43 -11.10
CA HIS A 201 2.37 4.44 -11.66
C HIS A 201 2.95 3.49 -10.60
N PRO A 202 2.14 2.76 -9.83
CA PRO A 202 2.66 1.93 -8.75
C PRO A 202 3.24 0.60 -9.25
N LEU A 203 4.33 0.15 -8.63
CA LEU A 203 4.80 -1.24 -8.73
C LEU A 203 4.10 -2.10 -7.67
N GLY A 204 3.37 -3.13 -8.09
CA GLY A 204 2.67 -3.99 -7.15
C GLY A 204 1.52 -3.33 -6.41
N GLY A 205 1.01 -3.98 -5.37
CA GLY A 205 -0.14 -3.52 -4.61
C GLY A 205 -1.42 -4.31 -4.91
N ASN A 206 -2.57 -3.82 -4.42
CA ASN A 206 -3.87 -4.48 -4.54
C ASN A 206 -4.50 -4.23 -5.91
N THR A 207 -4.70 -5.30 -6.69
CA THR A 207 -5.28 -5.23 -8.05
C THR A 207 -6.67 -4.61 -8.06
N GLY A 208 -7.52 -4.92 -7.08
CA GLY A 208 -8.88 -4.37 -7.03
C GLY A 208 -8.89 -2.86 -6.80
N THR A 209 -8.02 -2.36 -5.91
CA THR A 209 -7.91 -0.91 -5.68
C THR A 209 -7.40 -0.18 -6.93
N HIS A 210 -6.45 -0.79 -7.66
CA HIS A 210 -5.98 -0.23 -8.94
C HIS A 210 -7.07 -0.27 -10.03
N TYR A 211 -7.91 -1.31 -10.02
CA TYR A 211 -9.03 -1.41 -10.96
C TYR A 211 -10.01 -0.23 -10.85
N LEU A 212 -10.23 0.32 -9.64
CA LEU A 212 -11.09 1.48 -9.46
C LEU A 212 -10.56 2.72 -10.21
N ILE A 213 -9.22 2.86 -10.32
CA ILE A 213 -8.60 3.91 -11.13
C ILE A 213 -8.93 3.71 -12.60
N ILE A 214 -8.76 2.48 -13.11
CA ILE A 214 -9.09 2.16 -14.51
C ILE A 214 -10.57 2.36 -14.78
N LYS A 215 -11.44 1.92 -13.86
CA LYS A 215 -12.89 2.10 -13.94
C LYS A 215 -13.27 3.58 -14.06
N ALA A 216 -12.65 4.44 -13.25
CA ALA A 216 -12.94 5.88 -13.27
C ALA A 216 -12.43 6.61 -14.53
N GLN A 217 -11.37 6.07 -15.15
CA GLN A 217 -10.70 6.73 -16.29
C GLN A 217 -11.06 6.12 -17.65
N LYS A 218 -11.83 5.03 -17.69
CA LYS A 218 -12.20 4.33 -18.93
C LYS A 218 -12.91 5.22 -19.96
N ASP A 219 -13.74 6.13 -19.49
CA ASP A 219 -14.51 7.00 -20.37
C ASP A 219 -13.68 8.12 -20.99
N ASN A 220 -12.47 8.38 -20.45
CA ASN A 220 -11.63 9.51 -20.85
C ASN A 220 -10.35 9.13 -21.60
N LYS A 221 -9.88 7.88 -21.51
CA LYS A 221 -8.66 7.41 -22.21
C LYS A 221 -8.75 5.91 -22.48
N LYS A 222 -8.33 5.48 -23.69
CA LYS A 222 -8.03 4.06 -23.97
C LYS A 222 -6.77 3.68 -23.16
N ILE A 223 -6.94 3.34 -21.90
CA ILE A 223 -5.85 2.78 -21.08
C ILE A 223 -5.79 1.28 -21.38
N ASP A 224 -4.78 0.87 -22.12
CA ASP A 224 -4.44 -0.54 -22.29
C ASP A 224 -3.80 -1.03 -20.98
N SER A 225 -4.67 -1.31 -20.02
CA SER A 225 -4.24 -1.70 -18.67
C SER A 225 -4.10 -3.22 -18.54
N PRO A 226 -2.99 -3.72 -17.99
CA PRO A 226 -2.79 -5.14 -17.73
C PRO A 226 -3.66 -5.67 -16.57
N ILE A 227 -4.49 -4.81 -15.95
CA ILE A 227 -5.30 -5.22 -14.80
C ILE A 227 -6.46 -6.09 -15.25
N GLN A 228 -6.42 -7.35 -14.82
CA GLN A 228 -7.54 -8.28 -14.87
C GLN A 228 -8.01 -8.60 -13.46
N LEU A 229 -9.31 -8.42 -13.20
CA LEU A 229 -9.91 -8.85 -11.96
C LEU A 229 -10.04 -10.37 -11.97
N SER A 230 -9.54 -11.04 -10.92
CA SER A 230 -9.84 -12.46 -10.72
C SER A 230 -11.35 -12.63 -10.47
N GLU A 231 -11.91 -13.79 -10.83
CA GLU A 231 -13.34 -14.08 -10.67
C GLU A 231 -13.86 -13.78 -9.26
N ARG A 232 -13.07 -14.08 -8.21
CA ARG A 232 -13.44 -13.80 -6.82
C ARG A 232 -13.62 -12.31 -6.51
N ASN A 233 -12.92 -11.42 -7.25
CA ASN A 233 -12.93 -9.97 -7.03
C ASN A 233 -13.84 -9.24 -8.01
N LYS A 234 -14.22 -9.92 -9.10
CA LYS A 234 -14.98 -9.34 -10.20
C LYS A 234 -16.28 -8.71 -9.72
N TYR A 235 -17.14 -9.51 -9.08
CA TYR A 235 -18.43 -9.02 -8.57
C TYR A 235 -18.28 -7.87 -7.58
N TYR A 236 -17.33 -7.98 -6.65
CA TYR A 236 -17.14 -6.95 -5.64
C TYR A 236 -16.68 -5.61 -6.23
N TYR A 237 -15.73 -5.62 -7.18
CA TYR A 237 -15.17 -4.38 -7.71
C TYR A 237 -15.95 -3.81 -8.90
N LEU A 238 -16.73 -4.62 -9.63
CA LEU A 238 -17.63 -4.10 -10.66
C LEU A 238 -18.68 -3.17 -10.06
N ASP A 239 -19.30 -3.57 -8.95
CA ASP A 239 -20.35 -2.81 -8.28
C ASP A 239 -19.82 -1.88 -7.18
N HIS A 240 -18.52 -1.98 -6.86
CA HIS A 240 -17.91 -1.13 -5.85
C HIS A 240 -17.90 0.34 -6.32
N PRO A 241 -18.40 1.28 -5.51
CA PRO A 241 -18.29 2.69 -5.82
C PRO A 241 -16.83 3.12 -5.84
N LEU A 242 -16.57 4.27 -6.47
CA LEU A 242 -15.23 4.86 -6.54
C LEU A 242 -14.77 5.41 -5.19
N GLU A 243 -15.73 5.80 -4.35
CA GLU A 243 -15.46 6.36 -3.03
C GLU A 243 -14.81 5.36 -2.08
N ILE A 244 -14.10 5.90 -1.11
CA ILE A 244 -13.48 5.11 -0.05
C ILE A 244 -14.58 4.50 0.83
N ARG A 245 -14.58 3.18 0.97
CA ARG A 245 -15.55 2.44 1.79
C ARG A 245 -14.88 1.54 2.82
N LEU A 246 -15.47 1.50 4.00
CA LEU A 246 -15.10 0.58 5.07
C LEU A 246 -15.49 -0.85 4.70
N ASP A 247 -14.49 -1.76 4.70
CA ASP A 247 -14.68 -3.18 4.42
C ASP A 247 -14.73 -4.00 5.71
N LEU A 248 -15.95 -4.34 6.13
CA LEU A 248 -16.24 -5.18 7.29
C LEU A 248 -16.78 -6.58 6.92
N ARG A 249 -16.56 -7.04 5.68
CA ARG A 249 -17.06 -8.34 5.20
C ARG A 249 -16.67 -9.52 6.09
N TRP A 250 -15.51 -9.43 6.76
CA TRP A 250 -15.07 -10.48 7.68
C TRP A 250 -16.08 -10.79 8.79
N LYS A 251 -16.88 -9.82 9.22
CA LYS A 251 -17.94 -10.02 10.24
C LYS A 251 -19.02 -11.02 9.79
N LYS A 252 -19.21 -11.17 8.47
CA LYS A 252 -20.20 -12.08 7.87
C LYS A 252 -19.57 -13.32 7.21
N GLU A 253 -18.35 -13.19 6.71
CA GLU A 253 -17.71 -14.22 5.89
C GLU A 253 -16.83 -15.18 6.73
N LEU A 254 -16.26 -14.71 7.83
CA LEU A 254 -15.36 -15.51 8.65
C LEU A 254 -16.17 -16.43 9.58
N SER A 255 -15.94 -17.73 9.51
CA SER A 255 -16.65 -18.68 10.36
C SER A 255 -16.31 -18.51 11.83
N GLU A 256 -17.25 -18.83 12.73
CA GLU A 256 -17.03 -18.79 14.17
C GLU A 256 -15.84 -19.67 14.61
N LYS A 257 -15.64 -20.81 13.95
CA LYS A 257 -14.49 -21.70 14.22
C LYS A 257 -13.17 -20.94 14.01
N ILE A 258 -13.03 -20.22 12.88
CA ILE A 258 -11.82 -19.47 12.56
C ILE A 258 -11.65 -18.27 13.52
N ILE A 259 -12.74 -17.59 13.87
CA ILE A 259 -12.70 -16.52 14.87
C ILE A 259 -12.21 -17.03 16.20
N LYS A 260 -12.70 -18.17 16.70
CA LYS A 260 -12.24 -18.78 17.96
C LYS A 260 -10.75 -19.13 17.91
N ILE A 261 -10.28 -19.70 16.80
CA ILE A 261 -8.85 -20.02 16.61
C ILE A 261 -8.02 -18.72 16.63
N PHE A 262 -8.47 -17.70 15.92
CA PHE A 262 -7.80 -16.40 15.85
C PHE A 262 -7.70 -15.75 17.24
N GLU A 263 -8.82 -15.71 17.98
CA GLU A 263 -8.84 -15.11 19.33
C GLU A 263 -7.90 -15.86 20.29
N LYS A 264 -7.87 -17.19 20.23
CA LYS A 264 -6.96 -18.01 21.05
C LYS A 264 -5.49 -17.70 20.74
N LYS A 265 -5.10 -17.61 19.44
CA LYS A 265 -3.69 -17.46 19.04
C LYS A 265 -3.24 -16.00 18.98
N ALA A 266 -4.09 -15.10 18.54
CA ALA A 266 -3.74 -13.73 18.19
C ALA A 266 -4.56 -12.63 18.89
N GLY A 267 -5.58 -12.99 19.68
CA GLY A 267 -6.51 -12.03 20.28
C GLY A 267 -5.81 -10.96 21.12
N LYS A 268 -4.81 -11.33 21.92
CA LYS A 268 -4.02 -10.36 22.71
C LYS A 268 -3.26 -9.38 21.81
N LEU A 269 -2.61 -9.88 20.75
CA LEU A 269 -1.87 -9.04 19.79
C LEU A 269 -2.81 -8.15 19.01
N ASN A 270 -3.99 -8.65 18.65
CA ASN A 270 -4.97 -7.93 17.85
C ASN A 270 -5.67 -6.78 18.59
N LYS A 271 -5.53 -6.64 19.92
CA LYS A 271 -6.21 -5.58 20.70
C LYS A 271 -5.96 -4.18 20.13
N SER A 272 -4.70 -3.87 19.79
CA SER A 272 -4.31 -2.58 19.21
C SER A 272 -4.74 -2.38 17.73
N PHE A 273 -5.16 -3.46 17.08
CA PHE A 273 -5.61 -3.44 15.68
C PHE A 273 -7.13 -3.40 15.54
N ARG A 274 -7.86 -3.67 16.63
CA ARG A 274 -9.32 -3.60 16.62
C ARG A 274 -9.79 -2.18 16.43
N TRP A 275 -10.74 -2.02 15.58
CA TRP A 275 -11.51 -0.80 15.43
C TRP A 275 -12.84 -0.98 16.18
N ASN A 276 -13.28 0.05 16.87
CA ASN A 276 -14.46 0.08 17.74
C ASN A 276 -15.57 -0.89 17.28
N ASP A 277 -15.75 -1.94 18.05
CA ASP A 277 -16.89 -2.86 17.90
C ASP A 277 -18.14 -2.23 18.52
#